data_9f240100094fa2bc145e3e40e5e1060e
#
_entry.id   9f240100094fa2bc145e3e40e5e1060e
#
_cell.length_a   1.000
_cell.length_b   1.000
_cell.length_c   1.000
_cell.angle_alpha   90.00
_cell.angle_beta   90.00
_cell.angle_gamma   90.00
#
_symmetry.space_group_name_H-M   'P 1'
#
loop_
_entity.id
_entity.type
_entity.pdbx_description
1 polymer ?
#
loop_
_entity_poly.entity_id
_entity_poly.type
_entity_poly.pdbx_seq_one_letter_code
_entity_poly.pdbx_strand_id
1 'polypeptide(L)'
;MTSYPAAAIRRLVTTVKFMKALVRPPGRSYVECLSCHPLRNSIDLKRAQMQHEVYRSVLANLGLEVLSLPQDDSHPDACFVEDCAVVHGRKALITRMGAPSRRGEESAVESALGEYLVTKRAEAPATIEGGDVVHLPDRLICGESQRTNAEGIRQMGEWLGVKVDTISDEGMMHLKSHVTYLGEDTFISTERYARHPVLEGMGVIVVPRREEYAADTLAIGDSVLMPAGLTESQRLVKRAGFDVISVEVSEFEKCDGALTCLSILL
;
A
#
# COMPACT_ATOMS: atom_id res chain seq x y z
N MET A 1 5.50 -2.58 50.56
CA MET A 1 5.89 -2.29 49.16
C MET A 1 5.48 -3.45 48.28
N THR A 2 4.29 -3.37 47.76
CA THR A 2 3.67 -4.45 46.93
C THR A 2 3.72 -3.98 45.48
N SER A 3 4.57 -4.61 44.69
CA SER A 3 4.68 -4.39 43.24
C SER A 3 3.44 -5.01 42.58
N TYR A 4 2.63 -4.20 41.91
CA TYR A 4 1.60 -4.66 41.00
C TYR A 4 2.24 -5.11 39.68
N PRO A 5 1.92 -6.30 39.15
CA PRO A 5 2.33 -6.64 37.82
C PRO A 5 1.44 -5.86 36.83
N ALA A 6 2.07 -5.15 35.91
CA ALA A 6 1.40 -4.56 34.76
C ALA A 6 0.85 -5.69 33.88
N ALA A 7 -0.39 -6.10 34.13
CA ALA A 7 -1.13 -6.94 33.23
C ALA A 7 -1.43 -6.12 31.97
N ALA A 8 -0.81 -6.49 30.87
CA ALA A 8 -1.12 -5.98 29.54
C ALA A 8 -2.61 -6.30 29.26
N ILE A 9 -3.46 -5.30 29.37
CA ILE A 9 -4.83 -5.36 28.86
C ILE A 9 -4.65 -5.35 27.33
N ARG A 10 -4.60 -6.53 26.70
CA ARG A 10 -4.81 -6.66 25.26
C ARG A 10 -6.22 -6.11 24.99
N ARG A 11 -6.31 -4.86 24.55
CA ARG A 11 -7.52 -4.36 23.90
C ARG A 11 -7.79 -5.26 22.71
N LEU A 12 -8.98 -5.84 22.65
CA LEU A 12 -9.53 -6.45 21.44
C LEU A 12 -9.72 -5.32 20.39
N VAL A 13 -8.64 -4.93 19.74
CA VAL A 13 -8.72 -4.15 18.51
C VAL A 13 -9.14 -5.13 17.45
N THR A 14 -10.25 -4.87 16.79
CA THR A 14 -10.73 -5.66 15.67
C THR A 14 -9.75 -5.45 14.51
N THR A 15 -8.71 -6.25 14.45
CA THR A 15 -7.79 -6.27 13.32
C THR A 15 -8.61 -6.63 12.08
N VAL A 16 -8.58 -5.81 11.05
CA VAL A 16 -9.20 -6.13 9.76
C VAL A 16 -8.55 -7.41 9.27
N LYS A 17 -9.31 -8.51 9.26
CA LYS A 17 -8.81 -9.80 8.82
C LYS A 17 -8.98 -9.89 7.31
N PHE A 18 -7.94 -9.56 6.57
CA PHE A 18 -7.90 -9.85 5.15
C PHE A 18 -7.89 -11.37 4.93
N MET A 19 -8.68 -11.83 3.95
CA MET A 19 -8.77 -13.25 3.60
C MET A 19 -8.06 -13.53 2.29
N LYS A 20 -7.93 -12.54 1.43
CA LYS A 20 -7.39 -12.67 0.08
C LYS A 20 -6.44 -11.51 -0.26
N ALA A 21 -5.51 -11.80 -1.15
CA ALA A 21 -4.63 -10.81 -1.75
C ALA A 21 -4.69 -10.97 -3.28
N LEU A 22 -5.15 -9.95 -3.99
CA LEU A 22 -5.08 -9.90 -5.44
C LEU A 22 -3.72 -9.36 -5.86
N VAL A 23 -3.01 -10.06 -6.72
CA VAL A 23 -1.66 -9.72 -7.20
C VAL A 23 -1.55 -9.90 -8.71
N ARG A 24 -0.56 -9.27 -9.34
CA ARG A 24 -0.20 -9.49 -10.75
C ARG A 24 1.33 -9.55 -10.87
N PRO A 25 1.91 -10.64 -11.42
CA PRO A 25 3.35 -10.70 -11.64
C PRO A 25 3.79 -9.72 -12.73
N PRO A 26 5.01 -9.15 -12.64
CA PRO A 26 5.53 -8.22 -13.64
C PRO A 26 5.64 -8.90 -15.01
N GLY A 27 5.07 -8.25 -16.04
CA GLY A 27 5.13 -8.66 -17.44
C GLY A 27 6.46 -8.30 -18.10
N ARG A 28 6.62 -8.63 -19.38
CA ARG A 28 7.86 -8.35 -20.14
C ARG A 28 8.12 -6.85 -20.31
N SER A 29 7.06 -6.05 -20.39
CA SER A 29 7.13 -4.60 -20.51
C SER A 29 7.57 -3.89 -19.21
N TYR A 30 7.63 -4.61 -18.07
CA TYR A 30 7.97 -4.03 -16.77
C TYR A 30 9.26 -3.20 -16.76
N VAL A 31 10.25 -3.56 -17.58
CA VAL A 31 11.50 -2.79 -17.74
C VAL A 31 11.30 -1.38 -18.31
N GLU A 32 10.09 -1.08 -18.79
CA GLU A 32 9.69 0.22 -19.34
C GLU A 32 8.80 1.03 -18.37
N CYS A 33 8.69 0.59 -17.11
CA CYS A 33 7.85 1.23 -16.09
C CYS A 33 8.10 2.74 -15.95
N LEU A 34 7.08 3.46 -15.49
CA LEU A 34 7.20 4.88 -15.18
C LEU A 34 8.02 5.05 -13.89
N SER A 35 9.22 5.62 -14.01
CA SER A 35 10.06 5.89 -12.85
C SER A 35 11.07 7.01 -13.11
N CYS A 36 11.37 7.76 -12.04
CA CYS A 36 12.47 8.73 -12.00
C CYS A 36 13.68 8.17 -11.23
N HIS A 37 13.65 6.91 -10.80
CA HIS A 37 14.71 6.30 -10.02
C HIS A 37 16.03 6.22 -10.84
N PRO A 38 17.19 6.58 -10.27
CA PRO A 38 18.48 6.62 -11.00
C PRO A 38 18.90 5.27 -11.58
N LEU A 39 18.46 4.16 -10.96
CA LEU A 39 18.77 2.79 -11.40
C LEU A 39 17.67 2.16 -12.28
N ARG A 40 16.65 2.92 -12.73
CA ARG A 40 15.55 2.40 -13.56
C ARG A 40 16.03 1.57 -14.75
N ASN A 41 17.06 2.04 -15.45
CA ASN A 41 17.58 1.35 -16.64
C ASN A 41 18.36 0.07 -16.33
N SER A 42 18.51 -0.30 -15.05
CA SER A 42 19.19 -1.52 -14.59
C SER A 42 18.23 -2.57 -14.03
N ILE A 43 16.93 -2.48 -14.34
CA ILE A 43 15.92 -3.45 -13.92
C ILE A 43 16.23 -4.81 -14.55
N ASP A 44 16.29 -5.84 -13.69
CA ASP A 44 16.35 -7.25 -14.08
C ASP A 44 14.96 -7.88 -13.94
N LEU A 45 14.30 -8.10 -15.08
CA LEU A 45 12.96 -8.68 -15.11
C LEU A 45 12.88 -10.04 -14.43
N LYS A 46 13.88 -10.91 -14.64
CA LYS A 46 13.88 -12.24 -14.01
C LYS A 46 13.97 -12.13 -12.50
N ARG A 47 14.79 -11.22 -12.00
CA ARG A 47 14.91 -10.95 -10.57
C ARG A 47 13.62 -10.34 -10.02
N ALA A 48 12.99 -9.39 -10.73
CA ALA A 48 11.68 -8.86 -10.35
C ALA A 48 10.62 -9.95 -10.22
N GLN A 49 10.56 -10.87 -11.19
CA GLN A 49 9.63 -12.01 -11.15
C GLN A 49 9.92 -12.96 -9.99
N MET A 50 11.19 -13.22 -9.67
CA MET A 50 11.57 -14.01 -8.49
C MET A 50 11.19 -13.32 -7.18
N GLN A 51 11.44 -12.03 -7.07
CA GLN A 51 11.03 -11.22 -5.90
C GLN A 51 9.52 -11.23 -5.70
N HIS A 52 8.76 -11.09 -6.78
CA HIS A 52 7.30 -11.17 -6.74
C HIS A 52 6.80 -12.56 -6.29
N GLU A 53 7.43 -13.64 -6.73
CA GLU A 53 7.06 -15.00 -6.30
C GLU A 53 7.35 -15.22 -4.81
N VAL A 54 8.46 -14.69 -4.30
CA VAL A 54 8.76 -14.69 -2.86
C VAL A 54 7.71 -13.89 -2.09
N TYR A 55 7.34 -12.69 -2.58
CA TYR A 55 6.28 -11.88 -1.99
C TYR A 55 4.96 -12.64 -1.89
N ARG A 56 4.51 -13.27 -2.99
CA ARG A 56 3.29 -14.10 -3.02
C ARG A 56 3.35 -15.24 -1.99
N SER A 57 4.50 -15.90 -1.89
CA SER A 57 4.72 -16.99 -0.93
C SER A 57 4.63 -16.49 0.52
N VAL A 58 5.15 -15.28 0.81
CA VAL A 58 5.02 -14.66 2.13
C VAL A 58 3.55 -14.38 2.46
N LEU A 59 2.77 -13.82 1.52
CA LEU A 59 1.33 -13.58 1.71
C LEU A 59 0.58 -14.88 2.01
N ALA A 60 0.86 -15.95 1.26
CA ALA A 60 0.24 -17.26 1.47
C ALA A 60 0.62 -17.86 2.84
N ASN A 61 1.88 -17.73 3.27
CA ASN A 61 2.34 -18.19 4.58
C ASN A 61 1.70 -17.42 5.75
N LEU A 62 1.27 -16.19 5.51
CA LEU A 62 0.48 -15.39 6.46
C LEU A 62 -1.00 -15.76 6.45
N GLY A 63 -1.40 -16.75 5.65
CA GLY A 63 -2.76 -17.31 5.63
C GLY A 63 -3.71 -16.62 4.64
N LEU A 64 -3.21 -15.79 3.72
CA LEU A 64 -4.04 -15.20 2.68
C LEU A 64 -4.20 -16.17 1.49
N GLU A 65 -5.38 -16.21 0.90
CA GLU A 65 -5.59 -16.78 -0.43
C GLU A 65 -5.06 -15.81 -1.47
N VAL A 66 -4.03 -16.21 -2.22
CA VAL A 66 -3.41 -15.34 -3.22
C VAL A 66 -4.06 -15.55 -4.58
N LEU A 67 -4.81 -14.54 -5.02
CA LEU A 67 -5.45 -14.48 -6.33
C LEU A 67 -4.48 -13.82 -7.32
N SER A 68 -4.04 -14.56 -8.32
CA SER A 68 -3.05 -14.06 -9.28
C SER A 68 -3.69 -13.74 -10.62
N LEU A 69 -3.66 -12.47 -11.02
CA LEU A 69 -3.99 -12.07 -12.38
C LEU A 69 -2.91 -12.54 -13.38
N PRO A 70 -3.25 -12.74 -14.65
CA PRO A 70 -2.25 -12.96 -15.68
C PRO A 70 -1.33 -11.73 -15.82
N GLN A 71 -0.09 -11.95 -16.30
CA GLN A 71 0.81 -10.88 -16.68
C GLN A 71 0.15 -9.98 -17.73
N ASP A 72 0.46 -8.70 -17.67
CA ASP A 72 0.04 -7.71 -18.67
C ASP A 72 1.29 -7.11 -19.32
N ASP A 73 1.51 -7.43 -20.59
CA ASP A 73 2.63 -6.90 -21.36
C ASP A 73 2.27 -5.59 -22.08
N SER A 74 1.03 -5.13 -21.99
CA SER A 74 0.56 -3.87 -22.59
C SER A 74 0.76 -2.67 -21.69
N HIS A 75 0.85 -2.91 -20.37
CA HIS A 75 1.02 -1.87 -19.36
C HIS A 75 2.22 -2.19 -18.48
N PRO A 76 3.32 -1.45 -18.61
CA PRO A 76 4.55 -1.69 -17.86
C PRO A 76 4.38 -1.71 -16.34
N ASP A 77 3.49 -0.87 -15.81
CA ASP A 77 3.26 -0.69 -14.38
C ASP A 77 2.16 -1.60 -13.81
N ALA A 78 1.57 -2.49 -14.62
CA ALA A 78 0.39 -3.28 -14.25
C ALA A 78 0.59 -4.22 -13.06
N CYS A 79 1.81 -4.53 -12.64
CA CYS A 79 2.09 -5.29 -11.42
C CYS A 79 1.81 -4.49 -10.14
N PHE A 80 1.70 -3.17 -10.22
CA PHE A 80 1.31 -2.29 -9.13
C PHE A 80 -0.22 -2.21 -9.02
N VAL A 81 -0.82 -3.36 -8.72
CA VAL A 81 -2.29 -3.53 -8.73
C VAL A 81 -3.00 -2.68 -7.68
N GLU A 82 -2.31 -2.29 -6.62
CA GLU A 82 -2.86 -1.45 -5.54
C GLU A 82 -3.50 -0.18 -6.09
N ASP A 83 -2.88 0.44 -7.11
CA ASP A 83 -3.34 1.70 -7.68
C ASP A 83 -4.66 1.56 -8.43
N CYS A 84 -5.05 0.33 -8.82
CA CYS A 84 -6.23 0.06 -9.63
C CYS A 84 -7.54 0.08 -8.87
N ALA A 85 -7.54 -0.06 -7.53
CA ALA A 85 -8.77 -0.08 -6.74
C ALA A 85 -8.55 0.28 -5.27
N VAL A 86 -9.59 0.89 -4.67
CA VAL A 86 -9.68 1.10 -3.22
C VAL A 86 -10.80 0.24 -2.67
N VAL A 87 -10.48 -0.69 -1.77
CA VAL A 87 -11.43 -1.64 -1.17
C VAL A 87 -11.81 -1.19 0.24
N HIS A 88 -13.11 -1.14 0.56
CA HIS A 88 -13.60 -0.92 1.92
C HIS A 88 -14.86 -1.74 2.17
N GLY A 89 -14.83 -2.61 3.18
CA GLY A 89 -15.92 -3.54 3.48
C GLY A 89 -16.25 -4.45 2.29
N ARG A 90 -17.47 -4.36 1.77
CA ARG A 90 -17.92 -5.15 0.61
C ARG A 90 -17.94 -4.36 -0.72
N LYS A 91 -17.29 -3.22 -0.75
CA LYS A 91 -17.25 -2.33 -1.91
C LYS A 91 -15.83 -2.10 -2.37
N ALA A 92 -15.66 -1.89 -3.68
CA ALA A 92 -14.43 -1.39 -4.27
C ALA A 92 -14.72 -0.21 -5.20
N LEU A 93 -13.97 0.88 -5.04
CA LEU A 93 -13.88 1.89 -6.08
C LEU A 93 -12.77 1.48 -7.04
N ILE A 94 -13.13 1.24 -8.29
CA ILE A 94 -12.14 1.06 -9.36
C ILE A 94 -11.64 2.45 -9.75
N THR A 95 -10.36 2.61 -9.70
CA THR A 95 -9.72 3.92 -9.82
C THR A 95 -9.77 4.45 -11.26
N ARG A 96 -9.46 5.73 -11.40
CA ARG A 96 -9.14 6.36 -12.67
C ARG A 96 -7.75 6.95 -12.54
N MET A 97 -6.79 6.27 -13.15
CA MET A 97 -5.37 6.60 -13.04
C MET A 97 -5.08 8.05 -13.37
N GLY A 98 -4.27 8.71 -12.54
CA GLY A 98 -3.72 10.04 -12.77
C GLY A 98 -2.79 10.05 -13.98
N ALA A 99 -1.92 9.04 -14.13
CA ALA A 99 -1.08 8.85 -15.29
C ALA A 99 -1.88 8.28 -16.47
N PRO A 100 -2.01 9.00 -17.61
CA PRO A 100 -2.79 8.51 -18.76
C PRO A 100 -2.27 7.20 -19.35
N SER A 101 -0.97 6.94 -19.29
CA SER A 101 -0.34 5.71 -19.81
C SER A 101 -0.69 4.46 -19.02
N ARG A 102 -1.17 4.61 -17.78
CA ARG A 102 -1.59 3.50 -16.92
C ARG A 102 -3.08 3.16 -17.03
N ARG A 103 -3.86 3.99 -17.73
CA ARG A 103 -5.30 3.74 -17.90
C ARG A 103 -5.52 2.49 -18.75
N GLY A 104 -6.30 1.56 -18.21
CA GLY A 104 -6.56 0.24 -18.78
C GLY A 104 -6.08 -0.88 -17.88
N GLU A 105 -5.10 -0.64 -16.99
CA GLU A 105 -4.60 -1.59 -16.00
C GLU A 105 -5.71 -2.11 -15.09
N GLU A 106 -6.67 -1.23 -14.77
CA GLU A 106 -7.77 -1.48 -13.83
C GLU A 106 -8.81 -2.49 -14.32
N SER A 107 -8.91 -2.75 -15.63
CA SER A 107 -9.99 -3.56 -16.19
C SER A 107 -9.97 -5.02 -15.72
N ALA A 108 -8.80 -5.65 -15.68
CA ALA A 108 -8.68 -7.01 -15.18
C ALA A 108 -8.82 -7.09 -13.64
N VAL A 109 -8.39 -6.03 -12.93
CA VAL A 109 -8.58 -5.89 -11.49
C VAL A 109 -10.07 -5.80 -11.16
N GLU A 110 -10.83 -4.96 -11.89
CA GLU A 110 -12.29 -4.85 -11.72
C GLU A 110 -13.00 -6.19 -11.92
N SER A 111 -12.65 -6.92 -13.00
CA SER A 111 -13.22 -8.23 -13.27
C SER A 111 -13.02 -9.19 -12.09
N ALA A 112 -11.79 -9.26 -11.57
CA ALA A 112 -11.47 -10.14 -10.45
C ALA A 112 -12.14 -9.72 -9.14
N LEU A 113 -12.15 -8.42 -8.84
CA LEU A 113 -12.80 -7.90 -7.62
C LEU A 113 -14.32 -8.05 -7.68
N GLY A 114 -14.92 -7.94 -8.87
CA GLY A 114 -16.37 -8.08 -9.08
C GLY A 114 -16.92 -9.46 -8.71
N GLU A 115 -16.08 -10.49 -8.60
CA GLU A 115 -16.49 -11.81 -8.12
C GLU A 115 -16.76 -11.80 -6.59
N TYR A 116 -16.20 -10.85 -5.85
CA TYR A 116 -16.25 -10.80 -4.38
C TYR A 116 -16.92 -9.55 -3.82
N LEU A 117 -16.85 -8.42 -4.56
CA LEU A 117 -17.20 -7.09 -4.10
C LEU A 117 -18.16 -6.38 -5.06
N VAL A 118 -18.90 -5.40 -4.55
CA VAL A 118 -19.66 -4.48 -5.40
C VAL A 118 -18.71 -3.38 -5.87
N THR A 119 -18.53 -3.28 -7.18
CA THR A 119 -17.60 -2.32 -7.78
C THR A 119 -18.31 -1.12 -8.37
N LYS A 120 -17.61 0.02 -8.40
CA LYS A 120 -17.98 1.23 -9.14
C LYS A 120 -16.71 1.87 -9.68
N ARG A 121 -16.72 2.37 -10.90
CA ARG A 121 -15.59 3.12 -11.47
C ARG A 121 -15.64 4.59 -11.06
N ALA A 122 -14.48 5.17 -10.81
CA ALA A 122 -14.32 6.62 -10.70
C ALA A 122 -14.52 7.27 -12.08
N GLU A 123 -15.24 8.38 -12.10
CA GLU A 123 -15.62 9.07 -13.33
C GLU A 123 -14.89 10.42 -13.46
N ALA A 124 -14.61 10.83 -14.71
CA ALA A 124 -13.99 12.12 -14.95
C ALA A 124 -14.81 13.28 -14.34
N PRO A 125 -14.18 14.34 -13.80
CA PRO A 125 -12.76 14.66 -13.87
C PRO A 125 -11.91 14.05 -12.75
N ALA A 126 -12.44 13.10 -11.95
CA ALA A 126 -11.69 12.44 -10.89
C ALA A 126 -10.42 11.80 -11.44
N THR A 127 -9.35 11.90 -10.65
CA THR A 127 -8.19 11.01 -10.68
C THR A 127 -7.97 10.50 -9.28
N ILE A 128 -7.68 9.20 -9.14
CA ILE A 128 -7.40 8.56 -7.86
C ILE A 128 -6.58 7.29 -8.10
N GLU A 129 -5.58 7.05 -7.26
CA GLU A 129 -4.77 5.84 -7.24
C GLU A 129 -4.74 5.29 -5.81
N GLY A 130 -4.76 3.95 -5.66
CA GLY A 130 -4.81 3.29 -4.36
C GLY A 130 -3.56 3.53 -3.50
N GLY A 131 -2.42 3.86 -4.12
CA GLY A 131 -1.20 4.26 -3.43
C GLY A 131 -1.33 5.54 -2.58
N ASP A 132 -2.38 6.33 -2.82
CA ASP A 132 -2.71 7.50 -1.99
C ASP A 132 -3.62 7.18 -0.80
N VAL A 133 -4.12 5.94 -0.65
CA VAL A 133 -5.16 5.64 0.32
C VAL A 133 -4.65 4.73 1.45
N VAL A 134 -4.54 5.28 2.64
CA VAL A 134 -4.19 4.55 3.87
C VAL A 134 -5.47 4.17 4.61
N HIS A 135 -5.62 2.87 4.91
CA HIS A 135 -6.80 2.32 5.57
C HIS A 135 -6.61 2.29 7.08
N LEU A 136 -7.58 2.87 7.81
CA LEU A 136 -7.75 2.73 9.25
C LEU A 136 -9.04 1.97 9.53
N PRO A 137 -9.26 1.48 10.76
CA PRO A 137 -10.47 0.72 11.09
C PRO A 137 -11.78 1.50 10.92
N ASP A 138 -11.75 2.82 11.10
CA ASP A 138 -12.94 3.69 11.15
C ASP A 138 -12.98 4.75 10.03
N ARG A 139 -11.90 4.95 9.29
CA ARG A 139 -11.76 5.97 8.26
C ARG A 139 -10.64 5.64 7.29
N LEU A 140 -10.53 6.44 6.25
CA LEU A 140 -9.40 6.46 5.34
C LEU A 140 -8.62 7.76 5.51
N ILE A 141 -7.32 7.71 5.26
CA ILE A 141 -6.51 8.91 5.02
C ILE A 141 -6.11 8.87 3.54
N CYS A 142 -6.36 9.94 2.81
CA CYS A 142 -6.06 10.00 1.38
C CYS A 142 -5.13 11.17 1.07
N GLY A 143 -4.10 10.89 0.28
CA GLY A 143 -3.25 11.91 -0.30
C GLY A 143 -3.96 12.64 -1.43
N GLU A 144 -4.04 13.98 -1.37
CA GLU A 144 -4.26 14.79 -2.56
C GLU A 144 -2.89 15.12 -3.15
N SER A 145 -2.57 14.48 -4.26
CA SER A 145 -1.21 14.31 -4.76
C SER A 145 -1.10 14.62 -6.27
N GLN A 146 0.01 14.27 -6.88
CA GLN A 146 0.14 14.34 -8.35
C GLN A 146 -0.77 13.33 -9.08
N ARG A 147 -1.25 12.28 -8.37
CA ARG A 147 -2.04 11.19 -8.94
C ARG A 147 -3.51 11.23 -8.54
N THR A 148 -3.80 11.81 -7.40
CA THR A 148 -5.15 11.86 -6.81
C THR A 148 -5.59 13.30 -6.60
N ASN A 149 -6.76 13.66 -7.13
CA ASN A 149 -7.34 14.97 -6.96
C ASN A 149 -8.54 14.97 -5.99
N ALA A 150 -8.98 16.17 -5.57
CA ALA A 150 -10.09 16.33 -4.64
C ALA A 150 -11.39 15.64 -5.12
N GLU A 151 -11.65 15.62 -6.43
CA GLU A 151 -12.84 14.96 -6.99
C GLU A 151 -12.75 13.43 -6.85
N GLY A 152 -11.56 12.84 -7.03
CA GLY A 152 -11.31 11.41 -6.78
C GLY A 152 -11.55 11.04 -5.32
N ILE A 153 -11.07 11.86 -4.40
CA ILE A 153 -11.28 11.68 -2.95
C ILE A 153 -12.76 11.75 -2.61
N ARG A 154 -13.49 12.72 -3.16
CA ARG A 154 -14.94 12.89 -2.95
C ARG A 154 -15.72 11.66 -3.44
N GLN A 155 -15.49 11.22 -4.68
CA GLN A 155 -16.19 10.07 -5.25
C GLN A 155 -15.90 8.79 -4.46
N MET A 156 -14.65 8.60 -4.00
CA MET A 156 -14.27 7.48 -3.16
C MET A 156 -15.04 7.49 -1.83
N GLY A 157 -15.01 8.59 -1.10
CA GLY A 157 -15.66 8.69 0.21
C GLY A 157 -17.19 8.47 0.11
N GLU A 158 -17.84 9.06 -0.89
CA GLU A 158 -19.27 8.89 -1.14
C GLU A 158 -19.64 7.45 -1.50
N TRP A 159 -18.90 6.83 -2.42
CA TRP A 159 -19.18 5.46 -2.84
C TRP A 159 -18.93 4.44 -1.74
N LEU A 160 -17.80 4.52 -1.09
CA LEU A 160 -17.42 3.58 -0.03
C LEU A 160 -18.25 3.82 1.25
N GLY A 161 -18.75 5.03 1.45
CA GLY A 161 -19.54 5.40 2.62
C GLY A 161 -18.68 5.49 3.88
N VAL A 162 -17.46 5.97 3.75
CA VAL A 162 -16.46 6.06 4.81
C VAL A 162 -15.92 7.49 4.94
N LYS A 163 -15.59 7.91 6.17
CA LYS A 163 -14.92 9.20 6.39
C LYS A 163 -13.54 9.17 5.76
N VAL A 164 -13.15 10.26 5.10
CA VAL A 164 -11.83 10.45 4.51
C VAL A 164 -11.20 11.72 5.07
N ASP A 165 -10.06 11.57 5.73
CA ASP A 165 -9.18 12.68 6.09
C ASP A 165 -8.14 12.88 4.97
N THR A 166 -7.74 14.11 4.67
CA THR A 166 -6.88 14.40 3.51
C THR A 166 -5.56 15.02 3.93
N ILE A 167 -4.48 14.58 3.27
CA ILE A 167 -3.15 15.18 3.31
C ILE A 167 -2.87 15.72 1.91
N SER A 168 -2.85 17.05 1.73
CA SER A 168 -2.65 17.70 0.42
C SER A 168 -1.19 18.11 0.25
N ASP A 169 -0.52 17.63 -0.80
CA ASP A 169 0.84 17.99 -1.14
C ASP A 169 1.11 17.74 -2.63
N GLU A 170 1.20 18.80 -3.43
CA GLU A 170 1.48 18.74 -4.86
C GLU A 170 2.85 18.12 -5.21
N GLY A 171 3.78 18.10 -4.27
CA GLY A 171 5.09 17.47 -4.43
C GLY A 171 5.11 15.97 -4.10
N MET A 172 3.98 15.41 -3.67
CA MET A 172 3.84 14.00 -3.33
C MET A 172 3.36 13.21 -4.55
N MET A 173 4.00 12.07 -4.84
CA MET A 173 3.49 11.15 -5.86
C MET A 173 2.38 10.28 -5.28
N HIS A 174 2.66 9.54 -4.21
CA HIS A 174 1.71 8.74 -3.45
C HIS A 174 1.92 8.90 -1.95
N LEU A 175 0.84 8.94 -1.18
CA LEU A 175 0.90 9.06 0.27
C LEU A 175 1.61 7.86 0.92
N LYS A 176 1.36 6.64 0.45
CA LYS A 176 1.93 5.42 1.03
C LYS A 176 3.45 5.33 0.91
N SER A 177 4.05 6.03 -0.05
CA SER A 177 5.51 6.17 -0.10
C SER A 177 6.08 6.89 1.14
N HIS A 178 5.23 7.53 1.92
CA HIS A 178 5.63 8.33 3.07
C HIS A 178 4.96 7.97 4.38
N VAL A 179 3.75 7.40 4.34
CA VAL A 179 2.94 7.12 5.54
C VAL A 179 2.18 5.82 5.33
N THR A 180 2.39 4.84 6.23
CA THR A 180 1.64 3.59 6.23
C THR A 180 1.13 3.30 7.65
N TYR A 181 -0.08 2.74 7.75
CA TYR A 181 -0.67 2.33 9.02
C TYR A 181 -0.28 0.89 9.33
N LEU A 182 0.24 0.65 10.53
CA LEU A 182 0.70 -0.67 10.99
C LEU A 182 -0.33 -1.44 11.81
N GLY A 183 -1.41 -0.78 12.24
CA GLY A 183 -2.32 -1.28 13.26
C GLY A 183 -2.04 -0.67 14.62
N GLU A 184 -2.88 -0.98 15.62
CA GLU A 184 -2.72 -0.56 17.02
C GLU A 184 -2.44 0.95 17.17
N ASP A 185 -3.20 1.79 16.43
CA ASP A 185 -3.04 3.24 16.40
C ASP A 185 -1.61 3.71 16.08
N THR A 186 -0.86 2.91 15.32
CA THR A 186 0.56 3.18 15.00
C THR A 186 0.77 3.33 13.51
N PHE A 187 1.51 4.39 13.13
CA PHE A 187 1.99 4.63 11.77
C PHE A 187 3.50 4.47 11.68
N ILE A 188 3.99 4.14 10.50
CA ILE A 188 5.36 4.39 10.08
C ILE A 188 5.34 5.55 9.09
N SER A 189 6.28 6.50 9.22
CA SER A 189 6.27 7.72 8.42
C SER A 189 7.66 8.25 8.16
N THR A 190 7.83 8.93 7.02
CA THR A 190 8.98 9.82 6.80
C THR A 190 8.88 11.06 7.70
N GLU A 191 10.00 11.72 7.95
CA GLU A 191 10.05 12.97 8.75
C GLU A 191 9.08 14.05 8.22
N ARG A 192 8.87 14.08 6.89
CA ARG A 192 8.03 15.08 6.20
C ARG A 192 6.59 15.11 6.73
N TYR A 193 5.99 13.95 7.04
CA TYR A 193 4.59 13.84 7.44
C TYR A 193 4.39 13.41 8.89
N ALA A 194 5.46 13.06 9.60
CA ALA A 194 5.38 12.49 10.95
C ALA A 194 4.63 13.35 11.97
N ARG A 195 4.56 14.67 11.74
CA ARG A 195 3.86 15.64 12.60
C ARG A 195 2.61 16.23 11.95
N HIS A 196 2.10 15.61 10.90
CA HIS A 196 0.90 16.10 10.23
C HIS A 196 -0.31 15.99 11.17
N PRO A 197 -1.20 17.01 11.24
CA PRO A 197 -2.34 17.00 12.18
C PRO A 197 -3.26 15.80 12.06
N VAL A 198 -3.38 15.19 10.86
CA VAL A 198 -4.18 13.98 10.62
C VAL A 198 -3.67 12.77 11.42
N LEU A 199 -2.38 12.77 11.82
CA LEU A 199 -1.74 11.71 12.62
C LEU A 199 -1.71 12.05 14.13
N GLU A 200 -2.30 13.18 14.54
CA GLU A 200 -2.29 13.61 15.93
C GLU A 200 -3.01 12.59 16.83
N GLY A 201 -2.41 12.32 18.00
CA GLY A 201 -2.92 11.35 18.96
C GLY A 201 -2.58 9.89 18.67
N MET A 202 -1.89 9.60 17.56
CA MET A 202 -1.44 8.26 17.20
C MET A 202 0.06 8.07 17.42
N GLY A 203 0.49 6.82 17.55
CA GLY A 203 1.91 6.47 17.54
C GLY A 203 2.51 6.65 16.13
N VAL A 204 3.67 7.31 16.04
CA VAL A 204 4.36 7.48 14.75
C VAL A 204 5.81 7.03 14.87
N ILE A 205 6.16 6.00 14.13
CA ILE A 205 7.54 5.54 13.96
C ILE A 205 8.15 6.32 12.80
N VAL A 206 9.11 7.20 13.10
CA VAL A 206 9.79 8.00 12.07
C VAL A 206 10.98 7.23 11.55
N VAL A 207 11.00 6.95 10.23
CA VAL A 207 12.12 6.27 9.59
C VAL A 207 13.33 7.22 9.42
N PRO A 208 14.56 6.71 9.53
CA PRO A 208 15.74 7.51 9.22
C PRO A 208 15.73 8.00 7.77
N ARG A 209 16.20 9.22 7.53
CA ARG A 209 16.22 9.81 6.18
C ARG A 209 16.86 8.93 5.12
N ARG A 210 17.90 8.17 5.46
CA ARG A 210 18.57 7.23 4.54
C ARG A 210 17.77 5.94 4.28
N GLU A 211 16.70 5.71 5.03
CA GLU A 211 15.83 4.55 4.95
C GLU A 211 14.36 4.96 4.69
N GLU A 212 14.12 6.12 4.05
CA GLU A 212 12.76 6.63 3.79
C GLU A 212 11.88 5.64 3.03
N TYR A 213 12.47 4.80 2.18
CA TYR A 213 11.78 3.72 1.48
C TYR A 213 11.09 2.72 2.43
N ALA A 214 11.55 2.61 3.69
CA ALA A 214 10.90 1.79 4.70
C ALA A 214 9.53 2.33 5.16
N ALA A 215 9.15 3.55 4.80
CA ALA A 215 7.84 4.08 5.14
C ALA A 215 6.72 3.39 4.36
N ASP A 216 7.03 2.81 3.18
CA ASP A 216 6.11 1.99 2.41
C ASP A 216 6.26 0.51 2.78
N THR A 217 5.45 0.09 3.73
CA THR A 217 5.49 -1.24 4.33
C THR A 217 4.08 -1.80 4.48
N LEU A 218 3.93 -3.12 4.40
CA LEU A 218 2.62 -3.78 4.36
C LEU A 218 2.33 -4.50 5.69
N ALA A 219 1.32 -4.03 6.41
CA ALA A 219 0.86 -4.68 7.64
C ALA A 219 -0.24 -5.71 7.36
N ILE A 220 -0.09 -6.93 7.90
CA ILE A 220 -1.06 -8.03 7.81
C ILE A 220 -1.18 -8.67 9.18
N GLY A 221 -2.27 -8.39 9.89
CA GLY A 221 -2.41 -8.79 11.29
C GLY A 221 -1.31 -8.16 12.14
N ASP A 222 -0.62 -9.00 12.91
CA ASP A 222 0.50 -8.56 13.77
C ASP A 222 1.84 -8.51 13.01
N SER A 223 1.86 -8.95 11.76
CA SER A 223 3.07 -9.00 10.92
C SER A 223 3.18 -7.78 10.02
N VAL A 224 4.40 -7.26 9.91
CA VAL A 224 4.74 -6.11 9.06
C VAL A 224 5.81 -6.55 8.06
N LEU A 225 5.44 -6.59 6.77
CA LEU A 225 6.37 -6.83 5.68
C LEU A 225 7.13 -5.53 5.41
N MET A 226 8.45 -5.59 5.45
CA MET A 226 9.32 -4.44 5.23
C MET A 226 10.36 -4.75 4.14
N PRO A 227 10.77 -3.74 3.34
CA PRO A 227 11.86 -3.92 2.39
C PRO A 227 13.12 -4.43 3.08
N ALA A 228 13.83 -5.36 2.42
CA ALA A 228 15.08 -5.89 2.91
C ALA A 228 16.19 -4.83 2.95
N GLY A 229 17.17 -4.99 3.85
CA GLY A 229 18.32 -4.10 3.94
C GLY A 229 18.13 -2.85 4.82
N LEU A 230 16.91 -2.47 5.16
CA LEU A 230 16.58 -1.26 5.93
C LEU A 230 16.55 -1.57 7.44
N THR A 231 17.72 -1.93 7.98
CA THR A 231 17.86 -2.57 9.29
C THR A 231 17.50 -1.68 10.48
N GLU A 232 17.70 -0.38 10.37
CA GLU A 232 17.36 0.55 11.48
C GLU A 232 15.85 0.72 11.59
N SER A 233 15.16 0.91 10.46
CA SER A 233 13.70 1.01 10.41
C SER A 233 13.04 -0.29 10.88
N GLN A 234 13.54 -1.45 10.42
CA GLN A 234 13.06 -2.77 10.88
C GLN A 234 13.22 -2.93 12.40
N ARG A 235 14.33 -2.45 12.98
CA ARG A 235 14.54 -2.48 14.43
C ARG A 235 13.57 -1.57 15.18
N LEU A 236 13.23 -0.39 14.62
CA LEU A 236 12.25 0.52 15.22
C LEU A 236 10.88 -0.11 15.28
N VAL A 237 10.44 -0.75 14.17
CA VAL A 237 9.14 -1.44 14.08
C VAL A 237 9.08 -2.63 15.05
N LYS A 238 10.14 -3.44 15.14
CA LYS A 238 10.24 -4.53 16.13
C LYS A 238 10.16 -4.02 17.58
N ARG A 239 10.80 -2.89 17.90
CA ARG A 239 10.74 -2.29 19.23
C ARG A 239 9.35 -1.78 19.59
N ALA A 240 8.57 -1.39 18.59
CA ALA A 240 7.17 -1.01 18.77
C ALA A 240 6.23 -2.22 18.99
N GLY A 241 6.75 -3.45 18.90
CA GLY A 241 6.02 -4.67 19.23
C GLY A 241 5.50 -5.46 18.02
N PHE A 242 5.82 -5.05 16.80
CA PHE A 242 5.38 -5.76 15.59
C PHE A 242 6.36 -6.87 15.16
N ASP A 243 5.80 -7.92 14.57
CA ASP A 243 6.59 -8.97 13.93
C ASP A 243 7.02 -8.52 12.52
N VAL A 244 8.33 -8.37 12.30
CA VAL A 244 8.87 -7.87 11.04
C VAL A 244 9.33 -9.03 10.15
N ILE A 245 8.77 -9.06 8.93
CA ILE A 245 9.17 -9.95 7.84
C ILE A 245 9.91 -9.13 6.79
N SER A 246 11.19 -9.44 6.58
CA SER A 246 12.03 -8.77 5.58
C SER A 246 11.80 -9.38 4.20
N VAL A 247 11.46 -8.57 3.20
CA VAL A 247 11.15 -9.02 1.83
C VAL A 247 12.02 -8.25 0.83
N GLU A 248 12.67 -8.98 -0.05
CA GLU A 248 13.51 -8.40 -1.10
C GLU A 248 12.63 -7.86 -2.23
N VAL A 249 12.70 -6.55 -2.49
CA VAL A 249 11.90 -5.83 -3.50
C VAL A 249 12.72 -4.79 -4.29
N SER A 250 14.04 -4.98 -4.34
CA SER A 250 14.95 -4.01 -4.96
C SER A 250 14.69 -3.74 -6.45
N GLU A 251 14.11 -4.69 -7.17
CA GLU A 251 13.73 -4.45 -8.57
C GLU A 251 12.45 -3.61 -8.69
N PHE A 252 11.58 -3.64 -7.66
CA PHE A 252 10.39 -2.78 -7.60
C PHE A 252 10.75 -1.36 -7.16
N GLU A 253 11.72 -1.20 -6.25
CA GLU A 253 12.26 0.11 -5.86
C GLU A 253 12.76 0.91 -7.06
N LYS A 254 13.40 0.25 -8.05
CA LYS A 254 13.85 0.89 -9.29
C LYS A 254 12.69 1.43 -10.17
N CYS A 255 11.48 0.98 -9.91
CA CYS A 255 10.23 1.48 -10.53
C CYS A 255 9.43 2.40 -9.62
N ASP A 256 10.05 2.96 -8.58
CA ASP A 256 9.40 3.76 -7.55
C ASP A 256 8.23 3.03 -6.83
N GLY A 257 8.17 1.69 -6.95
CA GLY A 257 7.19 0.83 -6.32
C GLY A 257 7.73 0.17 -5.05
N ALA A 258 6.81 -0.25 -4.16
CA ALA A 258 7.14 -0.89 -2.88
C ALA A 258 6.16 -2.02 -2.54
N LEU A 259 6.17 -2.49 -1.29
CA LEU A 259 5.42 -3.67 -0.87
C LEU A 259 3.90 -3.49 -0.94
N THR A 260 3.38 -2.29 -0.61
CA THR A 260 1.93 -2.05 -0.69
C THR A 260 1.44 -2.08 -2.13
N CYS A 261 2.24 -1.58 -3.09
CA CYS A 261 1.88 -1.49 -4.50
C CYS A 261 1.56 -2.84 -5.15
N LEU A 262 2.11 -3.95 -4.60
CA LEU A 262 2.09 -5.27 -5.23
C LEU A 262 0.81 -6.07 -4.96
N SER A 263 -0.10 -5.60 -4.10
CA SER A 263 -1.34 -6.32 -3.82
C SER A 263 -2.51 -5.42 -3.44
N ILE A 264 -3.72 -5.91 -3.73
CA ILE A 264 -4.96 -5.42 -3.13
C ILE A 264 -5.41 -6.46 -2.10
N LEU A 265 -5.57 -6.03 -0.85
CA LEU A 265 -6.06 -6.89 0.24
C LEU A 265 -7.58 -6.79 0.34
N LEU A 266 -8.29 -7.94 0.49
CA LEU A 266 -9.76 -8.04 0.59
C LEU A 266 -10.22 -9.19 1.48
#